data_cd1fc23ec666283b1a7b00be227e353a
#
_entry.id   cd1fc23ec666283b1a7b00be227e353a
#
_cell.length_a   1.000
_cell.length_b   1.000
_cell.length_c   1.000
_cell.angle_alpha   90.00
_cell.angle_beta   90.00
_cell.angle_gamma   90.00
#
_symmetry.space_group_name_H-M   'P 1'
#
loop_
_entity.id
_entity.type
_entity.pdbx_description
1 polymer ?
#
loop_
_entity_poly.entity_id
_entity_poly.type
_entity_poly.pdbx_seq_one_letter_code
_entity_poly.pdbx_strand_id
1 'polypeptide(L)'
;QTSDKPVFKIQILTSDKKLPSNSKLFKGLSPVGHYQEKGIYKYTYGESTDYNKVLRTRRQISAKFKGAFIIAFKNGQKMDVNQAIKEFKNNR
;
A
#
# COMPACT_ATOMS: atom_id res chain seq x y z
N GLN A 1 -9.09 15.54 10.37
CA GLN A 1 -9.10 14.66 11.52
C GLN A 1 -8.09 13.55 11.36
N THR A 2 -7.23 13.40 12.34
CA THR A 2 -6.23 12.35 12.33
C THR A 2 -6.80 11.07 12.93
N SER A 3 -6.43 9.95 12.33
CA SER A 3 -6.81 8.65 12.84
C SER A 3 -5.59 7.98 13.44
N ASP A 4 -5.77 7.42 14.64
CA ASP A 4 -4.71 6.65 15.28
C ASP A 4 -4.62 5.23 14.74
N LYS A 5 -5.47 4.90 13.78
CA LYS A 5 -5.47 3.56 13.20
C LYS A 5 -4.46 3.45 12.07
N PRO A 6 -3.72 2.34 12.00
CA PRO A 6 -2.85 2.12 10.87
C PRO A 6 -3.62 2.03 9.56
N VAL A 7 -3.01 2.53 8.50
CA VAL A 7 -3.55 2.43 7.16
C VAL A 7 -2.70 1.42 6.39
N PHE A 8 -3.34 0.41 5.83
CA PHE A 8 -2.65 -0.62 5.06
C PHE A 8 -2.71 -0.28 3.58
N LYS A 9 -1.60 -0.47 2.90
CA LYS A 9 -1.49 -0.26 1.46
C LYS A 9 -0.74 -1.43 0.85
N ILE A 10 -0.90 -1.62 -0.46
CA ILE A 10 -0.20 -2.69 -1.17
C ILE A 10 0.85 -2.04 -2.05
N GLN A 11 2.13 -2.35 -1.81
CA GLN A 11 3.20 -1.86 -2.65
C GLN A 11 3.31 -2.76 -3.87
N ILE A 12 3.11 -2.18 -5.05
CA ILE A 12 3.03 -2.95 -6.29
C ILE A 12 4.30 -2.87 -7.12
N LEU A 13 4.95 -1.69 -7.14
CA LEU A 13 6.20 -1.57 -7.89
C LEU A 13 6.98 -0.35 -7.37
N THR A 14 8.24 -0.30 -7.78
CA THR A 14 9.10 0.83 -7.45
C THR A 14 9.76 1.35 -8.72
N SER A 15 10.16 2.62 -8.70
CA SER A 15 10.82 3.24 -9.83
C SER A 15 11.75 4.34 -9.34
N ASP A 16 12.84 4.55 -10.06
CA ASP A 16 13.72 5.68 -9.78
C ASP A 16 13.21 6.97 -10.42
N LYS A 17 12.14 6.88 -11.20
CA LYS A 17 11.52 8.02 -11.87
C LYS A 17 10.04 8.08 -11.56
N LYS A 18 9.50 9.29 -11.54
CA LYS A 18 8.07 9.45 -11.34
C LYS A 18 7.32 8.96 -12.58
N LEU A 19 6.38 8.03 -12.39
CA LEU A 19 5.60 7.46 -13.47
C LEU A 19 4.27 8.21 -13.61
N PRO A 20 3.76 8.38 -14.84
CA PRO A 20 2.44 8.97 -15.04
C PRO A 20 1.35 8.03 -14.50
N SER A 21 0.22 8.61 -14.12
CA SER A 21 -0.88 7.84 -13.53
C SER A 21 -1.46 6.81 -14.51
N ASN A 22 -1.26 7.02 -15.82
CA ASN A 22 -1.75 6.10 -16.83
C ASN A 22 -0.65 5.17 -17.37
N SER A 23 0.43 5.01 -16.61
CA SER A 23 1.53 4.16 -17.04
C SER A 23 1.06 2.72 -17.26
N LYS A 24 1.57 2.09 -18.30
CA LYS A 24 1.27 0.69 -18.59
C LYS A 24 1.79 -0.24 -17.50
N LEU A 25 2.77 0.23 -16.74
CA LEU A 25 3.31 -0.56 -15.62
C LEU A 25 2.28 -0.79 -14.53
N PHE A 26 1.26 0.04 -14.44
CA PHE A 26 0.18 -0.14 -13.46
C PHE A 26 -0.88 -1.13 -13.92
N LYS A 27 -0.79 -1.61 -15.16
CA LYS A 27 -1.65 -2.66 -15.72
C LYS A 27 -3.14 -2.38 -15.54
N GLY A 28 -3.50 -1.11 -15.67
CA GLY A 28 -4.90 -0.70 -15.57
C GLY A 28 -5.41 -0.47 -14.15
N LEU A 29 -4.57 -0.61 -13.14
CA LEU A 29 -5.00 -0.32 -11.77
C LEU A 29 -5.15 1.18 -11.57
N SER A 30 -6.19 1.57 -10.85
CA SER A 30 -6.47 2.96 -10.55
C SER A 30 -7.43 3.04 -9.37
N PRO A 31 -7.25 3.96 -8.43
CA PRO A 31 -6.14 4.92 -8.33
C PRO A 31 -4.87 4.27 -7.77
N VAL A 32 -3.73 4.77 -8.20
CA VAL A 32 -2.43 4.32 -7.69
C VAL A 32 -1.79 5.49 -6.95
N GLY A 33 -1.46 5.26 -5.69
CA GLY A 33 -0.72 6.25 -4.90
C GLY A 33 0.77 5.98 -4.97
N HIS A 34 1.54 6.89 -4.37
CA HIS A 34 2.98 6.67 -4.30
C HIS A 34 3.56 7.40 -3.09
N TYR A 35 4.73 6.95 -2.67
CA TYR A 35 5.55 7.68 -1.72
C TYR A 35 7.01 7.53 -2.13
N GLN A 36 7.85 8.40 -1.61
CA GLN A 36 9.25 8.40 -1.96
C GLN A 36 10.08 8.05 -0.74
N GLU A 37 11.04 7.14 -0.92
CA GLU A 37 11.94 6.73 0.14
C GLU A 37 13.32 6.53 -0.46
N LYS A 38 14.32 7.24 0.08
CA LYS A 38 15.70 7.14 -0.37
C LYS A 38 15.85 7.39 -1.88
N GLY A 39 15.06 8.32 -2.41
CA GLY A 39 15.11 8.67 -3.84
C GLY A 39 14.37 7.73 -4.76
N ILE A 40 13.68 6.74 -4.21
CA ILE A 40 12.93 5.79 -5.00
C ILE A 40 11.43 6.06 -4.82
N TYR A 41 10.70 6.11 -5.93
CA TYR A 41 9.24 6.20 -5.91
C TYR A 41 8.66 4.81 -5.72
N LYS A 42 7.86 4.64 -4.69
CA LYS A 42 7.21 3.36 -4.40
C LYS A 42 5.71 3.52 -4.60
N TYR A 43 5.16 2.73 -5.49
CA TYR A 43 3.76 2.87 -5.89
C TYR A 43 2.89 1.88 -5.15
N THR A 44 1.73 2.36 -4.71
CA THR A 44 0.83 1.57 -3.87
C THR A 44 -0.59 1.58 -4.42
N TYR A 45 -1.33 0.53 -4.07
CA TYR A 45 -2.70 0.37 -4.51
C TYR A 45 -3.51 -0.26 -3.37
N GLY A 46 -4.76 0.13 -3.24
CA GLY A 46 -5.66 -0.48 -2.27
C GLY A 46 -5.41 -0.03 -0.83
N GLU A 47 -5.80 1.18 -0.52
CA GLU A 47 -5.59 1.76 0.81
C GLU A 47 -6.82 1.52 1.70
N SER A 48 -6.61 1.05 2.93
CA SER A 48 -7.71 0.85 3.87
C SER A 48 -7.17 0.68 5.28
N THR A 49 -7.99 1.02 6.27
CA THR A 49 -7.70 0.69 7.67
C THR A 49 -8.10 -0.73 8.01
N ASP A 50 -8.84 -1.40 7.12
CA ASP A 50 -9.25 -2.78 7.31
C ASP A 50 -8.25 -3.71 6.64
N TYR A 51 -7.44 -4.37 7.48
CA TYR A 51 -6.40 -5.27 6.98
C TYR A 51 -6.97 -6.39 6.12
N ASN A 52 -8.12 -6.94 6.50
CA ASN A 52 -8.73 -8.04 5.75
C ASN A 52 -9.13 -7.61 4.34
N LYS A 53 -9.60 -6.38 4.21
CA LYS A 53 -9.97 -5.83 2.90
C LYS A 53 -8.74 -5.67 2.01
N VAL A 54 -7.66 -5.16 2.57
CA VAL A 54 -6.41 -4.99 1.82
C VAL A 54 -5.84 -6.34 1.42
N LEU A 55 -5.95 -7.32 2.31
CA LEU A 55 -5.47 -8.67 2.03
C LEU A 55 -6.19 -9.29 0.84
N ARG A 56 -7.51 -9.10 0.77
CA ARG A 56 -8.29 -9.59 -0.38
C ARG A 56 -7.88 -8.88 -1.66
N THR A 57 -7.66 -7.57 -1.59
CA THR A 57 -7.22 -6.81 -2.75
C THR A 57 -5.87 -7.31 -3.23
N ARG A 58 -4.95 -7.59 -2.30
CA ARG A 58 -3.64 -8.13 -2.66
C ARG A 58 -3.77 -9.44 -3.43
N ARG A 59 -4.67 -10.32 -3.00
CA ARG A 59 -4.89 -11.58 -3.71
C ARG A 59 -5.39 -11.34 -5.13
N GLN A 60 -6.26 -10.35 -5.31
CA GLN A 60 -6.81 -10.04 -6.62
C GLN A 60 -5.75 -9.54 -7.58
N ILE A 61 -4.81 -8.73 -7.09
CA ILE A 61 -3.80 -8.14 -7.97
C ILE A 61 -2.51 -8.96 -8.04
N SER A 62 -2.38 -10.00 -7.22
CA SER A 62 -1.15 -10.80 -7.20
C SER A 62 -0.87 -11.49 -8.53
N ALA A 63 -1.91 -11.74 -9.33
CA ALA A 63 -1.74 -12.31 -10.66
C ALA A 63 -1.01 -11.33 -11.59
N LYS A 64 -1.21 -10.03 -11.38
CA LYS A 64 -0.57 -8.99 -12.18
C LYS A 64 0.75 -8.53 -11.58
N PHE A 65 0.84 -8.52 -10.26
CA PHE A 65 2.01 -8.03 -9.53
C PHE A 65 2.45 -9.07 -8.52
N LYS A 66 3.23 -10.03 -8.97
CA LYS A 66 3.62 -11.17 -8.14
C LYS A 66 4.42 -10.78 -6.91
N GLY A 67 5.16 -9.67 -6.99
CA GLY A 67 5.94 -9.19 -5.87
C GLY A 67 5.22 -8.22 -4.95
N ALA A 68 3.91 -8.04 -5.14
CA ALA A 68 3.15 -7.10 -4.32
C ALA A 68 3.09 -7.56 -2.87
N PHE A 69 3.26 -6.62 -1.95
CA PHE A 69 3.20 -6.92 -0.52
C PHE A 69 2.56 -5.76 0.23
N ILE A 70 2.04 -6.07 1.41
CA ILE A 70 1.32 -5.09 2.22
C ILE A 70 2.32 -4.31 3.06
N ILE A 71 2.12 -3.00 3.09
CA ILE A 71 2.85 -2.08 3.97
C ILE A 71 1.84 -1.32 4.80
N ALA A 72 2.31 -0.64 5.84
CA ALA A 72 1.42 0.09 6.74
C ALA A 72 1.98 1.46 7.05
N PHE A 73 1.06 2.40 7.25
CA PHE A 73 1.38 3.77 7.64
C PHE A 73 0.51 4.18 8.81
N LYS A 74 1.02 5.06 9.63
CA LYS A 74 0.26 5.66 10.73
C LYS A 74 0.65 7.12 10.83
N ASN A 75 -0.35 8.01 10.76
CA ASN A 75 -0.12 9.45 10.80
C ASN A 75 0.88 9.91 9.72
N GLY A 76 0.81 9.28 8.54
CA GLY A 76 1.67 9.63 7.41
C GLY A 76 3.07 9.05 7.46
N GLN A 77 3.39 8.26 8.48
CA GLN A 77 4.71 7.64 8.60
C GLN A 77 4.64 6.14 8.43
N LYS A 78 5.60 5.58 7.73
CA LYS A 78 5.67 4.15 7.52
C LYS A 78 5.95 3.44 8.84
N MET A 79 5.22 2.36 9.09
CA MET A 79 5.40 1.58 10.31
C MET A 79 5.53 0.10 9.98
N ASP A 80 5.98 -0.67 10.98
CA ASP A 80 6.11 -2.10 10.83
C ASP A 80 4.74 -2.75 10.62
N VAL A 81 4.62 -3.61 9.60
CA VAL A 81 3.35 -4.26 9.28
C VAL A 81 2.88 -5.16 10.41
N ASN A 82 3.78 -5.87 11.06
CA ASN A 82 3.39 -6.76 12.16
C ASN A 82 2.81 -5.96 13.32
N GLN A 83 3.40 -4.80 13.61
CA GLN A 83 2.87 -3.91 14.63
C GLN A 83 1.50 -3.38 14.24
N ALA A 84 1.35 -3.01 12.97
CA ALA A 84 0.07 -2.50 12.46
C ALA A 84 -1.02 -3.56 12.55
N ILE A 85 -0.71 -4.80 12.26
CA ILE A 85 -1.67 -5.90 12.36
C ILE A 85 -2.11 -6.10 13.81
N LYS A 86 -1.17 -6.01 14.75
CA LYS A 86 -1.52 -6.12 16.18
C LYS A 86 -2.48 -5.01 16.59
N GLU A 87 -2.20 -3.78 16.17
CA GLU A 87 -3.07 -2.66 16.50
C GLU A 87 -4.44 -2.82 15.87
N PHE A 88 -4.50 -3.32 14.64
CA PHE A 88 -5.77 -3.58 13.97
C PHE A 88 -6.61 -4.59 14.76
N LYS A 89 -5.98 -5.67 15.19
CA LYS A 89 -6.69 -6.71 15.94
C LYS A 89 -7.16 -6.22 17.31
N ASN A 90 -6.37 -5.38 17.95
CA ASN A 90 -6.70 -4.86 19.26
C ASN A 90 -7.79 -3.79 19.23
N ASN A 91 -7.99 -3.16 18.09
CA ASN A 91 -8.94 -2.05 17.93
C ASN A 91 -10.22 -2.47 17.21
N ARG A 92 -10.47 -3.75 17.10
CA ARG A 92 -11.70 -4.24 16.48
C ARG A 92 -12.91 -4.12 17.36
#